data_e80108862ef80495b92dd64a6c5900ea
#
_entry.id   e80108862ef80495b92dd64a6c5900ea
#
_cell.length_a   1.000
_cell.length_b   1.000
_cell.length_c   1.000
_cell.angle_alpha   90.00
_cell.angle_beta   90.00
_cell.angle_gamma   90.00
#
_symmetry.space_group_name_H-M   'P 1'
#
loop_
_entity.id
_entity.type
_entity.pdbx_description
1 polymer ?
#
loop_
_entity_poly.entity_id
_entity_poly.type
_entity_poly.pdbx_seq_one_letter_code
_entity_poly.pdbx_strand_id
1 'polypeptide(L)'
;MFSRNRTLATTIGALALSAATMLSSGAAWGADSTDPIKLTLHDWTGQLITTHIMGEVLKKAGNNIDYVQADYLAQFAGLETGDLDVAMEMWETTGREAMDAGIATGKVENFGPTGMKAKEEWWFPEYMKEKCPGLPNWEALKDPKCAEAFSTAETAPKGRYLGGPVTWGGFDDERVEALDLPFEVIHAGTDAALFAELESAYQRQAPILLWIYAPHWSTVKYKGEWVEFPEYTKECYADPKWGSNPDLAYDCGKPHGEIWKVGWIGVKDKWPAAYEAIKAFTLDNDEMGAMIAKVDLDGQSVDAVVAEWMGANEARWSGWIKK
;
A
#
# COMPACT_ATOMS: atom_id res chain seq x y z
N MET A 1 -3.08 107.32 -12.73
CA MET A 1 -3.56 106.97 -14.07
C MET A 1 -3.13 105.59 -14.38
N PHE A 2 -4.03 104.69 -14.40
CA PHE A 2 -4.10 103.27 -14.75
C PHE A 2 -2.82 102.47 -15.02
N SER A 3 -2.42 101.66 -14.06
CA SER A 3 -1.48 100.51 -14.20
C SER A 3 -2.27 99.27 -14.32
N ARG A 4 -2.04 98.45 -15.37
CA ARG A 4 -2.60 97.14 -15.58
C ARG A 4 -1.54 96.06 -15.28
N ASN A 5 -1.66 95.43 -14.15
CA ASN A 5 -0.89 94.22 -13.84
C ASN A 5 -1.46 93.02 -14.60
N ARG A 6 -0.59 92.33 -15.33
CA ARG A 6 -0.87 91.00 -15.92
C ARG A 6 -0.22 89.96 -15.06
N THR A 7 -1.05 89.10 -14.41
CA THR A 7 -0.62 87.91 -13.70
C THR A 7 -0.46 86.74 -14.68
N LEU A 8 0.75 86.17 -14.74
CA LEU A 8 1.00 84.90 -15.41
C LEU A 8 0.50 83.79 -14.51
N ALA A 9 -0.41 82.90 -15.00
CA ALA A 9 -0.81 81.66 -14.37
C ALA A 9 0.11 80.51 -14.86
N THR A 10 0.87 79.94 -13.95
CA THR A 10 1.70 78.77 -14.22
C THR A 10 0.84 77.50 -13.92
N THR A 11 0.50 76.76 -14.96
CA THR A 11 -0.17 75.51 -14.87
C THR A 11 0.85 74.38 -14.54
N ILE A 12 0.77 73.83 -13.34
CA ILE A 12 1.52 72.60 -12.93
C ILE A 12 0.68 71.39 -13.33
N GLY A 13 1.18 70.67 -14.35
CA GLY A 13 0.59 69.36 -14.74
C GLY A 13 0.95 68.29 -13.75
N ALA A 14 -0.02 67.75 -13.07
CA ALA A 14 0.12 66.54 -12.21
C ALA A 14 0.07 65.28 -13.10
N LEU A 15 1.22 64.62 -13.28
CA LEU A 15 1.24 63.23 -13.81
C LEU A 15 0.74 62.30 -12.73
N ALA A 16 -0.46 61.74 -12.90
CA ALA A 16 -0.95 60.62 -12.11
C ALA A 16 -0.30 59.32 -12.61
N LEU A 17 0.67 58.79 -11.86
CA LEU A 17 1.18 57.44 -12.03
C LEU A 17 0.11 56.44 -11.51
N SER A 18 -0.62 55.80 -12.43
CA SER A 18 -1.51 54.67 -12.11
C SER A 18 -0.65 53.44 -11.90
N ALA A 19 -0.37 53.09 -10.64
CA ALA A 19 0.19 51.81 -10.26
C ALA A 19 -0.90 50.74 -10.44
N ALA A 20 -0.84 49.99 -11.55
CA ALA A 20 -1.63 48.79 -11.72
C ALA A 20 -1.09 47.72 -10.76
N THR A 21 -1.71 47.55 -9.62
CA THR A 21 -1.52 46.37 -8.74
C THR A 21 -2.09 45.15 -9.50
N MET A 22 -1.22 44.34 -10.09
CA MET A 22 -1.56 43.02 -10.53
C MET A 22 -1.84 42.20 -9.28
N LEU A 23 -3.11 42.02 -8.92
CA LEU A 23 -3.57 40.97 -8.02
C LEU A 23 -3.32 39.64 -8.75
N SER A 24 -2.20 38.98 -8.40
CA SER A 24 -2.05 37.57 -8.69
C SER A 24 -3.15 36.85 -7.90
N SER A 25 -4.21 36.48 -8.58
CA SER A 25 -5.19 35.52 -8.08
C SER A 25 -4.50 34.14 -7.98
N GLY A 26 -3.71 33.97 -6.93
CA GLY A 26 -3.40 32.62 -6.43
C GLY A 26 -4.75 31.99 -6.08
N ALA A 27 -5.06 30.84 -6.67
CA ALA A 27 -6.21 30.05 -6.24
C ALA A 27 -6.05 29.84 -4.73
N ALA A 28 -6.84 30.54 -3.93
CA ALA A 28 -6.92 30.27 -2.51
C ALA A 28 -7.58 28.89 -2.39
N TRP A 29 -6.79 27.88 -2.06
CA TRP A 29 -7.33 26.60 -1.60
C TRP A 29 -8.22 26.91 -0.41
N GLY A 30 -9.43 26.33 -0.37
CA GLY A 30 -10.28 26.45 0.80
C GLY A 30 -9.53 25.97 2.06
N ALA A 31 -9.82 26.53 3.21
CA ALA A 31 -9.27 26.03 4.45
C ALA A 31 -9.80 24.59 4.69
N ASP A 32 -8.93 23.70 5.19
CA ASP A 32 -9.33 22.35 5.57
C ASP A 32 -10.42 22.40 6.65
N SER A 33 -11.33 21.43 6.62
CA SER A 33 -12.31 21.20 7.66
C SER A 33 -11.63 20.90 9.01
N THR A 34 -12.25 21.30 10.09
CA THR A 34 -11.84 20.92 11.46
C THR A 34 -12.32 19.53 11.88
N ASP A 35 -13.16 18.87 11.07
CA ASP A 35 -13.54 17.49 11.31
C ASP A 35 -12.30 16.58 11.21
N PRO A 36 -12.23 15.49 11.96
CA PRO A 36 -11.10 14.56 11.85
C PRO A 36 -11.10 13.86 10.48
N ILE A 37 -9.89 13.65 9.95
CA ILE A 37 -9.65 12.78 8.81
C ILE A 37 -9.49 11.35 9.33
N LYS A 38 -10.33 10.43 8.86
CA LYS A 38 -10.35 9.03 9.29
C LYS A 38 -9.40 8.22 8.41
N LEU A 39 -8.23 7.90 8.96
CA LEU A 39 -7.24 7.05 8.31
C LEU A 39 -7.47 5.59 8.67
N THR A 40 -7.57 4.73 7.65
CA THR A 40 -7.79 3.29 7.86
C THR A 40 -6.54 2.64 8.43
N LEU A 41 -6.69 1.80 9.46
CA LEU A 41 -5.67 0.90 9.98
C LEU A 41 -5.98 -0.54 9.59
N HIS A 42 -4.94 -1.27 9.21
CA HIS A 42 -4.96 -2.72 8.99
C HIS A 42 -4.05 -3.42 10.01
N ASP A 43 -3.82 -4.71 9.84
CA ASP A 43 -3.16 -5.56 10.82
C ASP A 43 -1.70 -5.94 10.47
N TRP A 44 -1.09 -5.31 9.45
CA TRP A 44 0.33 -5.53 9.14
C TRP A 44 1.18 -4.29 9.38
N THR A 45 2.42 -4.52 9.81
CA THR A 45 3.33 -3.48 10.31
C THR A 45 3.61 -2.39 9.27
N GLY A 46 3.79 -2.73 7.99
CA GLY A 46 4.06 -1.73 6.94
C GLY A 46 2.95 -0.70 6.83
N GLN A 47 1.70 -1.14 6.82
CA GLN A 47 0.55 -0.26 6.71
C GLN A 47 0.38 0.63 7.97
N LEU A 48 0.62 0.07 9.15
CA LEU A 48 0.60 0.87 10.38
C LEU A 48 1.63 1.99 10.31
N ILE A 49 2.87 1.70 9.87
CA ILE A 49 3.93 2.70 9.70
C ILE A 49 3.52 3.76 8.67
N THR A 50 3.08 3.35 7.49
CA THR A 50 2.68 4.26 6.39
C THR A 50 1.56 5.20 6.85
N THR A 51 0.54 4.65 7.50
CA THR A 51 -0.62 5.42 7.98
C THR A 51 -0.25 6.37 9.11
N HIS A 52 0.58 5.93 10.07
CA HIS A 52 1.03 6.78 11.17
C HIS A 52 1.96 7.91 10.68
N ILE A 53 2.87 7.66 9.72
CA ILE A 53 3.67 8.73 9.10
C ILE A 53 2.73 9.79 8.49
N MET A 54 1.75 9.39 7.67
CA MET A 54 0.83 10.35 7.06
C MET A 54 -0.01 11.06 8.11
N GLY A 55 -0.49 10.35 9.12
CA GLY A 55 -1.24 10.95 10.23
C GLY A 55 -0.43 12.00 10.98
N GLU A 56 0.84 11.75 11.28
CA GLU A 56 1.73 12.73 11.93
C GLU A 56 2.01 13.94 11.03
N VAL A 57 2.22 13.73 9.73
CA VAL A 57 2.36 14.81 8.75
C VAL A 57 1.12 15.71 8.74
N LEU A 58 -0.07 15.12 8.70
CA LEU A 58 -1.33 15.87 8.70
C LEU A 58 -1.59 16.59 10.02
N LYS A 59 -1.25 15.99 11.18
CA LYS A 59 -1.28 16.66 12.48
C LYS A 59 -0.35 17.86 12.53
N LYS A 60 0.85 17.77 11.95
CA LYS A 60 1.79 18.89 11.79
C LYS A 60 1.24 19.99 10.88
N ALA A 61 0.40 19.65 9.91
CA ALA A 61 -0.32 20.59 9.06
C ALA A 61 -1.53 21.25 9.77
N GLY A 62 -1.95 20.76 10.94
CA GLY A 62 -3.04 21.30 11.73
C GLY A 62 -4.36 20.53 11.63
N ASN A 63 -4.36 19.37 10.96
CA ASN A 63 -5.55 18.54 10.83
C ASN A 63 -5.76 17.67 12.08
N ASN A 64 -7.03 17.34 12.37
CA ASN A 64 -7.40 16.32 13.34
C ASN A 64 -7.42 14.95 12.66
N ILE A 65 -6.92 13.92 13.34
CA ILE A 65 -6.78 12.57 12.77
C ILE A 65 -7.44 11.55 13.69
N ASP A 66 -8.31 10.73 13.11
CA ASP A 66 -8.85 9.53 13.71
C ASP A 66 -8.30 8.30 12.98
N TYR A 67 -7.83 7.31 13.74
CA TYR A 67 -7.40 6.03 13.21
C TYR A 67 -8.52 5.02 13.38
N VAL A 68 -8.96 4.40 12.28
CA VAL A 68 -10.11 3.50 12.25
C VAL A 68 -9.71 2.14 11.74
N GLN A 69 -9.83 1.10 12.57
CA GLN A 69 -9.56 -0.27 12.18
C GLN A 69 -10.59 -0.77 11.17
N ALA A 70 -10.13 -1.36 10.08
CA ALA A 70 -10.97 -2.02 9.08
C ALA A 70 -10.24 -3.18 8.43
N ASP A 71 -10.98 -4.19 7.98
CA ASP A 71 -10.46 -5.27 7.16
C ASP A 71 -10.08 -4.76 5.77
N TYR A 72 -9.00 -5.32 5.21
CA TYR A 72 -8.35 -4.82 4.01
C TYR A 72 -9.29 -4.67 2.80
N LEU A 73 -9.98 -5.74 2.40
CA LEU A 73 -10.90 -5.65 1.26
C LEU A 73 -12.25 -5.01 1.63
N ALA A 74 -12.72 -5.16 2.87
CA ALA A 74 -13.99 -4.60 3.31
C ALA A 74 -13.97 -3.07 3.49
N GLN A 75 -12.79 -2.44 3.57
CA GLN A 75 -12.65 -0.98 3.74
C GLN A 75 -13.35 -0.17 2.65
N PHE A 76 -13.51 -0.72 1.43
CA PHE A 76 -14.13 0.00 0.31
C PHE A 76 -15.56 0.42 0.59
N ALA A 77 -16.34 -0.38 1.33
CA ALA A 77 -17.68 0.00 1.75
C ALA A 77 -17.69 1.28 2.62
N GLY A 78 -16.70 1.42 3.51
CA GLY A 78 -16.53 2.62 4.34
C GLY A 78 -16.01 3.82 3.55
N LEU A 79 -15.10 3.60 2.60
CA LEU A 79 -14.61 4.65 1.70
C LEU A 79 -15.70 5.18 0.76
N GLU A 80 -16.60 4.33 0.28
CA GLU A 80 -17.71 4.75 -0.57
C GLU A 80 -18.74 5.64 0.15
N THR A 81 -18.90 5.47 1.46
CA THR A 81 -19.86 6.23 2.28
C THR A 81 -19.23 7.44 2.98
N GLY A 82 -17.89 7.53 3.05
CA GLY A 82 -17.18 8.52 3.85
C GLY A 82 -17.18 8.19 5.35
N ASP A 83 -17.47 6.94 5.71
CA ASP A 83 -17.23 6.43 7.07
C ASP A 83 -15.74 6.20 7.33
N LEU A 84 -14.97 5.99 6.26
CA LEU A 84 -13.52 6.04 6.18
C LEU A 84 -13.15 7.09 5.12
N ASP A 85 -12.07 7.84 5.34
CA ASP A 85 -11.68 8.91 4.43
C ASP A 85 -10.48 8.50 3.55
N VAL A 86 -9.44 7.85 4.12
CA VAL A 86 -8.20 7.52 3.41
C VAL A 86 -7.65 6.17 3.84
N ALA A 87 -7.23 5.38 2.87
CA ALA A 87 -6.40 4.20 3.04
C ALA A 87 -5.04 4.42 2.38
N MET A 88 -3.96 4.30 3.16
CA MET A 88 -2.60 4.62 2.72
C MET A 88 -1.91 3.50 1.96
N GLU A 89 -2.39 2.26 2.10
CA GLU A 89 -1.88 1.12 1.34
C GLU A 89 -3.02 0.32 0.73
N MET A 90 -3.05 0.33 -0.58
CA MET A 90 -3.86 -0.54 -1.43
C MET A 90 -2.91 -1.28 -2.37
N TRP A 91 -2.71 -2.55 -2.14
CA TRP A 91 -1.78 -3.38 -2.88
C TRP A 91 -2.39 -3.85 -4.20
N GLU A 92 -1.76 -3.50 -5.30
CA GLU A 92 -2.25 -3.86 -6.65
C GLU A 92 -2.25 -5.38 -6.86
N THR A 93 -1.43 -6.09 -6.14
CA THR A 93 -1.23 -7.53 -6.22
C THR A 93 -2.45 -8.36 -5.82
N THR A 94 -3.19 -7.91 -4.80
CA THR A 94 -4.36 -8.63 -4.26
C THR A 94 -5.62 -7.80 -4.21
N GLY A 95 -5.50 -6.47 -4.13
CA GLY A 95 -6.64 -5.58 -3.97
C GLY A 95 -7.11 -4.89 -5.25
N ARG A 96 -6.52 -5.20 -6.41
CA ARG A 96 -6.80 -4.52 -7.67
C ARG A 96 -8.28 -4.50 -8.03
N GLU A 97 -8.93 -5.66 -7.96
CA GLU A 97 -10.34 -5.78 -8.33
C GLU A 97 -11.25 -4.96 -7.40
N ALA A 98 -10.98 -5.01 -6.08
CA ALA A 98 -11.74 -4.22 -5.11
C ALA A 98 -11.52 -2.71 -5.31
N MET A 99 -10.29 -2.29 -5.61
CA MET A 99 -9.96 -0.91 -5.92
C MET A 99 -10.67 -0.43 -7.18
N ASP A 100 -10.59 -1.19 -8.27
CA ASP A 100 -11.22 -0.85 -9.55
C ASP A 100 -12.75 -0.79 -9.40
N ALA A 101 -13.35 -1.71 -8.64
CA ALA A 101 -14.78 -1.71 -8.34
C ALA A 101 -15.19 -0.46 -7.52
N GLY A 102 -14.45 -0.13 -6.46
CA GLY A 102 -14.70 1.06 -5.66
C GLY A 102 -14.59 2.36 -6.48
N ILE A 103 -13.56 2.48 -7.32
CA ILE A 103 -13.39 3.63 -8.22
C ILE A 103 -14.54 3.72 -9.25
N ALA A 104 -15.01 2.59 -9.78
CA ALA A 104 -16.10 2.55 -10.73
C ALA A 104 -17.42 3.08 -10.15
N THR A 105 -17.61 3.07 -8.82
CA THR A 105 -18.79 3.69 -8.18
C THR A 105 -18.79 5.22 -8.29
N GLY A 106 -17.64 5.83 -8.59
CA GLY A 106 -17.44 7.29 -8.59
C GLY A 106 -17.40 7.89 -7.19
N LYS A 107 -17.30 7.07 -6.14
CA LYS A 107 -17.26 7.49 -4.73
C LYS A 107 -15.89 7.34 -4.09
N VAL A 108 -15.02 6.54 -4.70
CA VAL A 108 -13.63 6.32 -4.30
C VAL A 108 -12.70 6.90 -5.34
N GLU A 109 -11.62 7.54 -4.91
CA GLU A 109 -10.58 8.11 -5.78
C GLU A 109 -9.22 7.46 -5.47
N ASN A 110 -8.43 7.24 -6.52
CA ASN A 110 -7.03 6.87 -6.41
C ASN A 110 -6.16 8.12 -6.29
N PHE A 111 -5.50 8.30 -5.14
CA PHE A 111 -4.65 9.44 -4.83
C PHE A 111 -3.20 9.28 -5.33
N GLY A 112 -2.92 8.24 -6.07
CA GLY A 112 -1.62 7.96 -6.65
C GLY A 112 -0.80 6.93 -5.85
N PRO A 113 0.33 6.47 -6.42
CA PRO A 113 1.17 5.46 -5.79
C PRO A 113 1.90 6.01 -4.57
N THR A 114 2.24 5.12 -3.64
CA THR A 114 3.11 5.43 -2.50
C THR A 114 4.59 5.55 -2.88
N GLY A 115 4.97 5.08 -4.07
CA GLY A 115 6.36 4.91 -4.51
C GLY A 115 6.92 3.51 -4.27
N MET A 116 6.31 2.75 -3.37
CA MET A 116 6.69 1.36 -3.09
C MET A 116 6.13 0.42 -4.17
N LYS A 117 6.94 -0.60 -4.52
CA LYS A 117 6.57 -1.65 -5.46
C LYS A 117 6.12 -2.88 -4.71
N ALA A 118 4.92 -3.36 -5.05
CA ALA A 118 4.31 -4.54 -4.45
C ALA A 118 4.77 -5.82 -5.17
N LYS A 119 5.13 -6.81 -4.40
CA LYS A 119 5.27 -8.20 -4.84
C LYS A 119 4.72 -9.10 -3.74
N GLU A 120 3.81 -9.98 -4.08
CA GLU A 120 3.26 -11.02 -3.20
C GLU A 120 3.25 -12.33 -3.97
N GLU A 121 3.79 -13.40 -3.40
CA GLU A 121 3.77 -14.72 -4.04
C GLU A 121 4.14 -15.80 -3.03
N TRP A 122 3.97 -17.06 -3.42
CA TRP A 122 4.46 -18.21 -2.70
C TRP A 122 5.98 -18.21 -2.64
N TRP A 123 6.49 -18.51 -1.46
CA TRP A 123 7.93 -18.47 -1.20
C TRP A 123 8.34 -19.68 -0.37
N PHE A 124 9.58 -20.14 -0.56
CA PHE A 124 10.16 -21.24 0.17
C PHE A 124 11.63 -20.97 0.53
N PRO A 125 12.12 -21.47 1.70
CA PRO A 125 13.53 -21.41 2.04
C PRO A 125 14.40 -22.22 1.05
N GLU A 126 15.60 -21.73 0.74
CA GLU A 126 16.51 -22.35 -0.24
C GLU A 126 16.77 -23.84 0.05
N TYR A 127 16.84 -24.24 1.32
CA TYR A 127 17.07 -25.64 1.71
C TYR A 127 15.94 -26.59 1.25
N MET A 128 14.79 -26.10 0.86
CA MET A 128 13.71 -26.92 0.35
C MET A 128 13.98 -27.49 -1.05
N LYS A 129 14.92 -26.91 -1.82
CA LYS A 129 15.35 -27.46 -3.13
C LYS A 129 15.90 -28.87 -3.02
N GLU A 130 16.51 -29.24 -1.90
CA GLU A 130 17.01 -30.59 -1.67
C GLU A 130 15.88 -31.61 -1.50
N LYS A 131 14.76 -31.16 -0.88
CA LYS A 131 13.60 -32.01 -0.60
C LYS A 131 12.59 -32.03 -1.74
N CYS A 132 12.52 -30.95 -2.51
CA CYS A 132 11.64 -30.77 -3.66
C CYS A 132 12.47 -30.30 -4.88
N PRO A 133 13.19 -31.24 -5.54
CA PRO A 133 13.94 -30.90 -6.75
C PRO A 133 13.02 -30.37 -7.85
N GLY A 134 13.48 -29.32 -8.53
CA GLY A 134 12.70 -28.64 -9.57
C GLY A 134 12.17 -27.27 -9.15
N LEU A 135 12.09 -26.96 -7.85
CA LEU A 135 11.85 -25.60 -7.39
C LEU A 135 12.97 -24.67 -7.89
N PRO A 136 12.67 -23.44 -8.32
CA PRO A 136 11.45 -22.68 -8.07
C PRO A 136 10.29 -22.91 -9.07
N ASN A 137 10.45 -23.74 -10.13
CA ASN A 137 9.38 -23.99 -11.08
C ASN A 137 8.17 -24.62 -10.34
N TRP A 138 6.99 -24.00 -10.47
CA TRP A 138 5.75 -24.44 -9.81
C TRP A 138 5.32 -25.88 -10.16
N GLU A 139 5.69 -26.37 -11.35
CA GLU A 139 5.35 -27.74 -11.77
C GLU A 139 5.99 -28.79 -10.85
N ALA A 140 7.09 -28.45 -10.15
CA ALA A 140 7.67 -29.33 -9.14
C ALA A 140 6.70 -29.61 -7.99
N LEU A 141 5.81 -28.69 -7.67
CA LEU A 141 4.80 -28.85 -6.61
C LEU A 141 3.74 -29.91 -6.95
N LYS A 142 3.61 -30.31 -8.23
CA LYS A 142 2.72 -31.40 -8.64
C LYS A 142 3.26 -32.79 -8.26
N ASP A 143 4.57 -32.92 -8.02
CA ASP A 143 5.14 -34.20 -7.60
C ASP A 143 4.65 -34.53 -6.18
N PRO A 144 3.99 -35.70 -5.97
CA PRO A 144 3.53 -36.12 -4.65
C PRO A 144 4.63 -36.16 -3.59
N LYS A 145 5.88 -36.44 -3.97
CA LYS A 145 7.01 -36.43 -3.02
C LYS A 145 7.37 -35.01 -2.60
N CYS A 146 7.25 -34.04 -3.51
CA CYS A 146 7.43 -32.66 -3.17
C CYS A 146 6.33 -32.18 -2.24
N ALA A 147 5.07 -32.48 -2.55
CA ALA A 147 3.95 -32.16 -1.67
C ALA A 147 4.11 -32.79 -0.27
N GLU A 148 4.45 -34.10 -0.21
CA GLU A 148 4.74 -34.79 1.06
C GLU A 148 5.87 -34.10 1.85
N ALA A 149 6.90 -33.56 1.17
CA ALA A 149 7.98 -32.83 1.83
C ALA A 149 7.51 -31.55 2.51
N PHE A 150 6.41 -30.96 2.07
CA PHE A 150 5.77 -29.81 2.70
C PHE A 150 4.58 -30.17 3.60
N SER A 151 4.24 -31.45 3.75
CA SER A 151 3.09 -31.87 4.57
C SER A 151 3.33 -31.65 6.06
N THR A 152 2.23 -31.51 6.76
CA THR A 152 2.17 -31.47 8.24
C THR A 152 1.26 -32.60 8.74
N ALA A 153 1.18 -32.79 10.05
CA ALA A 153 0.23 -33.75 10.63
C ALA A 153 -1.23 -33.40 10.30
N GLU A 154 -1.52 -32.13 10.03
CA GLU A 154 -2.85 -31.66 9.70
C GLU A 154 -3.22 -31.91 8.24
N THR A 155 -2.25 -31.73 7.31
CA THR A 155 -2.52 -31.75 5.86
C THR A 155 -2.13 -33.04 5.16
N ALA A 156 -1.37 -33.94 5.82
CA ALA A 156 -0.85 -35.16 5.20
C ALA A 156 -1.97 -36.02 4.56
N PRO A 157 -1.76 -36.57 3.36
CA PRO A 157 -0.53 -36.57 2.56
C PRO A 157 -0.30 -35.34 1.71
N LYS A 158 -1.19 -34.32 1.72
CA LYS A 158 -1.05 -33.10 0.98
C LYS A 158 0.04 -32.20 1.56
N GLY A 159 0.70 -31.45 0.70
CA GLY A 159 1.57 -30.36 1.14
C GLY A 159 0.76 -29.27 1.82
N ARG A 160 1.36 -28.54 2.76
CA ARG A 160 0.78 -27.33 3.35
C ARG A 160 1.34 -26.10 2.67
N TYR A 161 0.46 -25.24 2.23
CA TYR A 161 0.78 -23.83 1.96
C TYR A 161 0.21 -22.96 3.07
N LEU A 162 1.04 -22.12 3.69
CA LEU A 162 0.64 -21.17 4.71
C LEU A 162 0.34 -19.81 4.04
N GLY A 163 -0.94 -19.55 3.82
CA GLY A 163 -1.44 -18.30 3.24
C GLY A 163 -1.50 -17.16 4.26
N GLY A 164 -1.63 -15.93 3.76
CA GLY A 164 -1.95 -14.78 4.58
C GLY A 164 -3.34 -14.88 5.22
N PRO A 165 -3.71 -13.94 6.11
CA PRO A 165 -5.06 -13.85 6.65
C PRO A 165 -6.12 -13.84 5.54
N VAL A 166 -7.23 -14.55 5.75
CA VAL A 166 -8.33 -14.66 4.76
C VAL A 166 -8.83 -13.27 4.31
N THR A 167 -8.84 -12.28 5.21
CA THR A 167 -9.29 -10.91 4.93
C THR A 167 -8.41 -10.16 3.93
N TRP A 168 -7.20 -10.68 3.64
CA TRP A 168 -6.30 -10.08 2.64
C TRP A 168 -6.65 -10.50 1.20
N GLY A 169 -7.39 -11.59 1.02
CA GLY A 169 -7.63 -12.23 -0.28
C GLY A 169 -6.41 -13.02 -0.77
N GLY A 170 -6.21 -13.09 -2.08
CA GLY A 170 -5.00 -13.65 -2.66
C GLY A 170 -5.19 -14.83 -3.59
N PHE A 171 -6.40 -15.42 -3.62
CA PHE A 171 -6.78 -16.48 -4.58
C PHE A 171 -5.91 -17.73 -4.52
N ASP A 172 -5.38 -18.08 -3.33
CA ASP A 172 -4.46 -19.23 -3.19
C ASP A 172 -5.21 -20.56 -3.22
N ASP A 173 -6.43 -20.63 -2.67
CA ASP A 173 -7.31 -21.79 -2.78
C ASP A 173 -7.69 -22.06 -4.23
N GLU A 174 -8.09 -21.00 -4.96
CA GLU A 174 -8.43 -21.07 -6.38
C GLU A 174 -7.22 -21.50 -7.21
N ARG A 175 -6.02 -21.04 -6.88
CA ARG A 175 -4.78 -21.45 -7.57
C ARG A 175 -4.46 -22.91 -7.31
N VAL A 176 -4.58 -23.40 -6.07
CA VAL A 176 -4.38 -24.82 -5.75
C VAL A 176 -5.31 -25.69 -6.59
N GLU A 177 -6.58 -25.30 -6.70
CA GLU A 177 -7.57 -26.01 -7.50
C GLU A 177 -7.28 -25.91 -9.00
N ALA A 178 -7.04 -24.70 -9.51
CA ALA A 178 -6.82 -24.44 -10.94
C ALA A 178 -5.57 -25.13 -11.50
N LEU A 179 -4.50 -25.18 -10.72
CA LEU A 179 -3.23 -25.84 -11.09
C LEU A 179 -3.19 -27.34 -10.71
N ASP A 180 -4.25 -27.88 -10.10
CA ASP A 180 -4.29 -29.27 -9.62
C ASP A 180 -3.08 -29.61 -8.73
N LEU A 181 -2.82 -28.76 -7.73
CA LEU A 181 -1.71 -28.95 -6.79
C LEU A 181 -2.16 -29.83 -5.62
N PRO A 182 -1.37 -30.85 -5.24
CA PRO A 182 -1.68 -31.70 -4.08
C PRO A 182 -1.33 -30.97 -2.77
N PHE A 183 -1.87 -29.77 -2.58
CA PHE A 183 -1.65 -28.90 -1.42
C PHE A 183 -2.98 -28.56 -0.74
N GLU A 184 -2.87 -28.15 0.51
CA GLU A 184 -3.95 -27.58 1.29
C GLU A 184 -3.51 -26.19 1.76
N VAL A 185 -4.39 -25.18 1.58
CA VAL A 185 -4.15 -23.81 2.03
C VAL A 185 -4.57 -23.70 3.48
N ILE A 186 -3.63 -23.33 4.34
CA ILE A 186 -3.89 -23.02 5.75
C ILE A 186 -3.60 -21.53 5.93
N HIS A 187 -4.59 -20.77 6.33
CA HIS A 187 -4.43 -19.33 6.50
C HIS A 187 -3.88 -18.97 7.88
N ALA A 188 -2.85 -18.12 7.92
CA ALA A 188 -2.41 -17.51 9.17
C ALA A 188 -3.50 -16.57 9.70
N GLY A 189 -3.64 -16.49 11.02
CA GLY A 189 -4.63 -15.61 11.63
C GLY A 189 -4.23 -14.13 11.61
N THR A 190 -2.94 -13.85 11.54
CA THR A 190 -2.36 -12.49 11.53
C THR A 190 -1.03 -12.47 10.80
N ASP A 191 -0.57 -11.28 10.40
CA ASP A 191 0.79 -11.04 9.89
C ASP A 191 1.87 -11.58 10.83
N ALA A 192 1.79 -11.23 12.11
CA ALA A 192 2.74 -11.68 13.11
C ALA A 192 2.80 -13.21 13.23
N ALA A 193 1.66 -13.92 13.12
CA ALA A 193 1.63 -15.39 13.15
C ALA A 193 2.29 -16.00 11.93
N LEU A 194 2.07 -15.42 10.73
CA LEU A 194 2.69 -15.86 9.49
C LEU A 194 4.22 -15.83 9.58
N PHE A 195 4.79 -14.69 10.01
CA PHE A 195 6.24 -14.53 10.09
C PHE A 195 6.89 -15.20 11.30
N ALA A 196 6.17 -15.37 12.42
CA ALA A 196 6.64 -16.19 13.53
C ALA A 196 6.78 -17.66 13.13
N GLU A 197 5.88 -18.19 12.29
CA GLU A 197 6.00 -19.55 11.77
C GLU A 197 7.16 -19.68 10.77
N LEU A 198 7.37 -18.70 9.90
CA LEU A 198 8.54 -18.64 9.04
C LEU A 198 9.83 -18.67 9.86
N GLU A 199 9.96 -17.81 10.87
CA GLU A 199 11.14 -17.76 11.73
C GLU A 199 11.41 -19.09 12.41
N SER A 200 10.37 -19.68 13.01
CA SER A 200 10.44 -20.98 13.69
C SER A 200 10.84 -22.11 12.73
N ALA A 201 10.27 -22.15 11.53
CA ALA A 201 10.60 -23.14 10.52
C ALA A 201 12.05 -22.97 10.03
N TYR A 202 12.47 -21.74 9.73
CA TYR A 202 13.80 -21.44 9.24
C TYR A 202 14.90 -21.81 10.23
N GLN A 203 14.72 -21.49 11.52
CA GLN A 203 15.66 -21.84 12.60
C GLN A 203 15.87 -23.36 12.72
N ARG A 204 14.84 -24.16 12.47
CA ARG A 204 14.88 -25.61 12.57
C ARG A 204 15.15 -26.31 11.23
N GLN A 205 15.29 -25.55 10.14
CA GLN A 205 15.28 -26.07 8.78
C GLN A 205 14.09 -27.02 8.50
N ALA A 206 12.94 -26.68 9.10
CA ALA A 206 11.69 -27.39 8.90
C ALA A 206 11.05 -26.96 7.55
N PRO A 207 10.31 -27.88 6.91
CA PRO A 207 9.61 -27.53 5.68
C PRO A 207 8.57 -26.44 5.89
N ILE A 208 8.60 -25.43 4.98
CA ILE A 208 7.59 -24.40 4.90
C ILE A 208 7.49 -23.86 3.48
N LEU A 209 6.27 -23.69 3.00
CA LEU A 209 5.87 -22.97 1.80
C LEU A 209 4.82 -21.97 2.22
N LEU A 210 5.04 -20.69 1.96
CA LEU A 210 4.16 -19.66 2.54
C LEU A 210 4.03 -18.44 1.66
N TRP A 211 3.01 -17.63 1.96
CA TRP A 211 2.87 -16.28 1.47
C TRP A 211 3.99 -15.40 2.03
N ILE A 212 4.68 -14.71 1.15
CA ILE A 212 5.55 -13.59 1.51
C ILE A 212 5.21 -12.40 0.63
N TYR A 213 5.51 -11.20 1.12
CA TYR A 213 5.34 -9.96 0.38
C TYR A 213 6.56 -9.04 0.51
N ALA A 214 6.69 -8.12 -0.42
CA ALA A 214 7.70 -7.05 -0.41
C ALA A 214 7.00 -5.70 -0.72
N PRO A 215 7.35 -4.62 0.01
CA PRO A 215 8.47 -4.50 0.97
C PRO A 215 8.24 -5.22 2.29
N HIS A 216 9.19 -6.01 2.72
CA HIS A 216 9.23 -6.67 4.02
C HIS A 216 10.65 -7.15 4.35
N TRP A 217 11.05 -7.17 5.63
CA TRP A 217 12.38 -7.60 6.08
C TRP A 217 12.67 -9.08 5.78
N SER A 218 11.66 -9.93 5.70
CA SER A 218 11.83 -11.37 5.52
C SER A 218 12.58 -11.76 4.25
N THR A 219 12.37 -11.02 3.17
CA THR A 219 13.04 -11.26 1.87
C THR A 219 14.54 -10.93 1.89
N VAL A 220 14.98 -10.15 2.88
CA VAL A 220 16.39 -9.79 3.08
C VAL A 220 17.04 -10.67 4.15
N LYS A 221 16.30 -10.97 5.23
CA LYS A 221 16.80 -11.75 6.38
C LYS A 221 16.99 -13.23 6.04
N TYR A 222 16.09 -13.82 5.26
CA TYR A 222 16.09 -15.24 4.97
C TYR A 222 16.47 -15.55 3.53
N LYS A 223 17.32 -16.56 3.34
CA LYS A 223 17.61 -17.08 2.00
C LYS A 223 16.51 -18.01 1.53
N GLY A 224 15.91 -17.68 0.42
CA GLY A 224 14.85 -18.46 -0.19
C GLY A 224 14.45 -17.86 -1.52
N GLU A 225 13.48 -18.45 -2.17
CA GLU A 225 13.08 -18.07 -3.52
C GLU A 225 11.56 -18.05 -3.63
N TRP A 226 11.09 -17.24 -4.56
CA TRP A 226 9.71 -17.20 -4.98
C TRP A 226 9.41 -18.40 -5.88
N VAL A 227 8.23 -19.00 -5.74
CA VAL A 227 7.77 -19.99 -6.72
C VAL A 227 7.50 -19.27 -8.04
N GLU A 228 8.02 -19.83 -9.13
CA GLU A 228 7.85 -19.31 -10.48
C GLU A 228 6.60 -19.94 -11.10
N PHE A 229 5.46 -19.26 -10.96
CA PHE A 229 4.20 -19.59 -11.62
C PHE A 229 4.19 -19.05 -13.07
N PRO A 230 3.24 -19.47 -13.94
CA PRO A 230 2.98 -18.80 -15.20
C PRO A 230 2.77 -17.30 -15.00
N GLU A 231 3.25 -16.48 -15.92
CA GLU A 231 3.13 -15.02 -15.77
C GLU A 231 1.67 -14.58 -15.69
N TYR A 232 1.40 -13.65 -14.78
CA TYR A 232 0.08 -13.06 -14.63
C TYR A 232 -0.34 -12.31 -15.90
N THR A 233 -1.59 -12.55 -16.31
CA THR A 233 -2.33 -11.68 -17.24
C THR A 233 -3.74 -11.44 -16.70
N LYS A 234 -4.43 -10.42 -17.19
CA LYS A 234 -5.81 -10.17 -16.76
C LYS A 234 -6.74 -11.33 -17.11
N GLU A 235 -6.47 -11.98 -18.24
CA GLU A 235 -7.25 -13.11 -18.74
C GLU A 235 -7.16 -14.31 -17.79
N CYS A 236 -5.99 -14.53 -17.19
CA CYS A 236 -5.80 -15.61 -16.22
C CYS A 236 -6.78 -15.55 -15.03
N TYR A 237 -7.11 -14.35 -14.58
CA TYR A 237 -8.03 -14.16 -13.46
C TYR A 237 -9.50 -14.04 -13.92
N ALA A 238 -9.74 -13.63 -15.18
CA ALA A 238 -11.07 -13.32 -15.68
C ALA A 238 -11.67 -14.39 -16.63
N ASP A 239 -10.84 -15.17 -17.31
CA ASP A 239 -11.28 -16.13 -18.32
C ASP A 239 -10.79 -17.54 -17.98
N PRO A 240 -11.69 -18.46 -17.54
CA PRO A 240 -11.33 -19.84 -17.24
C PRO A 240 -10.71 -20.60 -18.42
N LYS A 241 -10.88 -20.13 -19.65
CA LYS A 241 -10.30 -20.78 -20.84
C LYS A 241 -8.85 -20.37 -21.10
N TRP A 242 -8.34 -19.41 -20.35
CA TRP A 242 -6.95 -19.01 -20.43
C TRP A 242 -6.09 -20.00 -19.62
N GLY A 243 -4.86 -20.18 -20.02
CA GLY A 243 -3.90 -20.97 -19.27
C GLY A 243 -3.97 -22.48 -19.49
N SER A 244 -3.50 -23.24 -18.50
CA SER A 244 -3.35 -24.69 -18.58
C SER A 244 -4.63 -25.46 -18.20
N ASN A 245 -5.51 -24.82 -17.41
CA ASN A 245 -6.80 -25.40 -16.99
C ASN A 245 -7.96 -24.65 -17.64
N PRO A 246 -8.60 -25.22 -18.70
CA PRO A 246 -9.64 -24.52 -19.46
C PRO A 246 -10.96 -24.34 -18.69
N ASP A 247 -11.09 -24.91 -17.51
CA ASP A 247 -12.34 -24.90 -16.72
C ASP A 247 -12.27 -23.95 -15.53
N LEU A 248 -11.06 -23.52 -15.10
CA LEU A 248 -10.84 -22.70 -13.90
C LEU A 248 -9.91 -21.50 -14.18
N ALA A 249 -10.22 -20.36 -13.61
CA ALA A 249 -9.34 -19.20 -13.57
C ALA A 249 -8.27 -19.34 -12.47
N TYR A 250 -7.34 -18.39 -12.38
CA TYR A 250 -6.26 -18.30 -11.38
C TYR A 250 -5.13 -19.33 -11.53
N ASP A 251 -4.92 -19.88 -12.70
CA ASP A 251 -3.83 -20.82 -12.99
C ASP A 251 -2.49 -20.13 -13.36
N CYS A 252 -2.23 -18.96 -12.77
CA CYS A 252 -1.01 -18.17 -12.93
C CYS A 252 -0.53 -17.58 -11.59
N GLY A 253 0.61 -16.89 -11.64
CA GLY A 253 1.16 -16.12 -10.53
C GLY A 253 0.33 -14.89 -10.16
N LYS A 254 0.71 -14.23 -9.07
CA LYS A 254 0.11 -12.95 -8.67
C LYS A 254 0.66 -11.81 -9.53
N PRO A 255 -0.13 -10.73 -9.78
CA PRO A 255 0.40 -9.56 -10.45
C PRO A 255 1.52 -8.91 -9.62
N HIS A 256 2.43 -8.25 -10.30
CA HIS A 256 3.34 -7.27 -9.70
C HIS A 256 2.76 -5.88 -9.90
N GLY A 257 2.96 -4.97 -8.96
CA GLY A 257 2.36 -3.66 -9.09
C GLY A 257 2.86 -2.61 -8.12
N GLU A 258 2.04 -1.63 -7.94
CA GLU A 258 2.24 -0.52 -7.03
C GLU A 258 1.48 -0.75 -5.73
N ILE A 259 1.87 0.00 -4.69
CA ILE A 259 1.03 0.21 -3.52
C ILE A 259 0.42 1.61 -3.65
N TRP A 260 -0.91 1.67 -3.70
CA TRP A 260 -1.67 2.89 -3.96
C TRP A 260 -2.24 3.50 -2.68
N LYS A 261 -2.45 4.81 -2.72
CA LYS A 261 -3.29 5.53 -1.75
C LYS A 261 -4.67 5.69 -2.36
N VAL A 262 -5.71 5.36 -1.64
CA VAL A 262 -7.10 5.50 -2.10
C VAL A 262 -7.93 6.17 -1.02
N GLY A 263 -9.02 6.78 -1.40
CA GLY A 263 -9.89 7.40 -0.41
C GLY A 263 -11.25 7.81 -0.94
N TRP A 264 -12.07 8.29 -0.03
CA TRP A 264 -13.38 8.86 -0.34
C TRP A 264 -13.26 10.07 -1.25
N ILE A 265 -14.08 10.14 -2.28
CA ILE A 265 -14.05 11.23 -3.28
C ILE A 265 -14.20 12.63 -2.66
N GLY A 266 -14.86 12.75 -1.50
CA GLY A 266 -15.08 14.02 -0.81
C GLY A 266 -13.86 14.58 -0.05
N VAL A 267 -12.76 13.83 0.07
CA VAL A 267 -11.54 14.28 0.76
C VAL A 267 -11.00 15.58 0.17
N LYS A 268 -10.97 15.68 -1.16
CA LYS A 268 -10.48 16.85 -1.88
C LYS A 268 -11.26 18.13 -1.55
N ASP A 269 -12.57 18.03 -1.41
CA ASP A 269 -13.43 19.19 -1.14
C ASP A 269 -13.43 19.55 0.35
N LYS A 270 -13.35 18.54 1.22
CA LYS A 270 -13.42 18.73 2.67
C LYS A 270 -12.08 19.13 3.29
N TRP A 271 -10.97 18.58 2.78
CA TRP A 271 -9.62 18.83 3.27
C TRP A 271 -8.63 19.03 2.10
N PRO A 272 -8.75 20.12 1.33
CA PRO A 272 -7.98 20.32 0.11
C PRO A 272 -6.47 20.37 0.33
N ALA A 273 -5.97 20.91 1.44
CA ALA A 273 -4.55 20.94 1.73
C ALA A 273 -4.03 19.55 2.17
N ALA A 274 -4.78 18.83 2.99
CA ALA A 274 -4.47 17.45 3.36
C ALA A 274 -4.50 16.51 2.15
N TYR A 275 -5.45 16.66 1.23
CA TYR A 275 -5.52 15.90 -0.02
C TYR A 275 -4.22 16.02 -0.83
N GLU A 276 -3.68 17.23 -1.00
CA GLU A 276 -2.42 17.44 -1.71
C GLU A 276 -1.22 16.82 -0.96
N ALA A 277 -1.21 16.89 0.38
CA ALA A 277 -0.17 16.26 1.19
C ALA A 277 -0.20 14.72 1.06
N ILE A 278 -1.40 14.12 1.09
CA ILE A 278 -1.58 12.67 0.90
C ILE A 278 -1.09 12.25 -0.48
N LYS A 279 -1.43 12.99 -1.53
CA LYS A 279 -0.95 12.71 -2.89
C LYS A 279 0.56 12.80 -3.01
N ALA A 280 1.19 13.76 -2.34
CA ALA A 280 2.63 13.97 -2.38
C ALA A 280 3.44 12.93 -1.57
N PHE A 281 2.80 12.16 -0.71
CA PHE A 281 3.45 11.13 0.09
C PHE A 281 4.16 10.09 -0.78
N THR A 282 5.43 9.81 -0.45
CA THR A 282 6.22 8.75 -1.08
C THR A 282 7.20 8.11 -0.11
N LEU A 283 7.35 6.78 -0.23
CA LEU A 283 8.39 5.97 0.40
C LEU A 283 8.99 5.03 -0.65
N ASP A 284 10.12 4.40 -0.32
CA ASP A 284 10.66 3.31 -1.12
C ASP A 284 10.66 1.98 -0.34
N ASN A 285 10.93 0.88 -1.05
CA ASN A 285 10.90 -0.46 -0.49
C ASN A 285 11.96 -0.68 0.59
N ASP A 286 13.16 -0.10 0.41
CA ASP A 286 14.27 -0.30 1.35
C ASP A 286 14.00 0.44 2.66
N GLU A 287 13.52 1.68 2.59
CA GLU A 287 13.09 2.45 3.76
C GLU A 287 12.01 1.69 4.54
N MET A 288 10.98 1.22 3.84
CA MET A 288 9.87 0.50 4.47
C MET A 288 10.35 -0.80 5.11
N GLY A 289 11.11 -1.62 4.39
CA GLY A 289 11.66 -2.87 4.92
C GLY A 289 12.51 -2.67 6.18
N ALA A 290 13.31 -1.60 6.21
CA ALA A 290 14.11 -1.25 7.38
C ALA A 290 13.25 -0.80 8.58
N MET A 291 12.17 -0.04 8.34
CA MET A 291 11.24 0.37 9.40
C MET A 291 10.44 -0.81 9.95
N ILE A 292 9.95 -1.68 9.09
CA ILE A 292 9.25 -2.91 9.52
C ILE A 292 10.19 -3.77 10.38
N ALA A 293 11.46 -3.93 9.99
CA ALA A 293 12.44 -4.69 10.78
C ALA A 293 12.63 -4.15 12.19
N LYS A 294 12.65 -2.83 12.38
CA LYS A 294 12.74 -2.21 13.72
C LYS A 294 11.55 -2.56 14.60
N VAL A 295 10.35 -2.63 14.02
CA VAL A 295 9.15 -3.01 14.78
C VAL A 295 9.17 -4.51 15.07
N ASP A 296 9.25 -5.34 14.03
CA ASP A 296 9.00 -6.77 14.13
C ASP A 296 10.16 -7.55 14.76
N LEU A 297 11.40 -7.13 14.49
CA LEU A 297 12.60 -7.84 14.96
C LEU A 297 13.23 -7.20 16.18
N ASP A 298 13.27 -5.86 16.24
CA ASP A 298 13.90 -5.14 17.34
C ASP A 298 12.89 -4.79 18.45
N GLY A 299 11.59 -5.04 18.23
CA GLY A 299 10.51 -4.83 19.21
C GLY A 299 10.22 -3.36 19.52
N GLN A 300 10.57 -2.45 18.61
CA GLN A 300 10.23 -1.04 18.75
C GLN A 300 8.72 -0.83 18.49
N SER A 301 8.13 0.18 19.13
CA SER A 301 6.75 0.54 18.80
C SER A 301 6.68 1.26 17.43
N VAL A 302 5.58 1.11 16.73
CA VAL A 302 5.31 1.85 15.47
C VAL A 302 5.50 3.36 15.68
N ASP A 303 4.99 3.91 16.77
CA ASP A 303 5.14 5.34 17.09
C ASP A 303 6.60 5.76 17.25
N ALA A 304 7.46 4.92 17.85
CA ALA A 304 8.87 5.23 18.01
C ALA A 304 9.60 5.24 16.66
N VAL A 305 9.31 4.26 15.79
CA VAL A 305 9.89 4.16 14.45
C VAL A 305 9.42 5.33 13.58
N VAL A 306 8.15 5.68 13.64
CA VAL A 306 7.57 6.83 12.93
C VAL A 306 8.20 8.14 13.42
N ALA A 307 8.35 8.34 14.73
CA ALA A 307 8.97 9.54 15.27
C ALA A 307 10.44 9.68 14.84
N GLU A 308 11.19 8.59 14.81
CA GLU A 308 12.57 8.56 14.30
C GLU A 308 12.62 8.94 12.81
N TRP A 309 11.76 8.32 12.00
CA TRP A 309 11.69 8.61 10.57
C TRP A 309 11.29 10.06 10.31
N MET A 310 10.28 10.58 11.01
CA MET A 310 9.83 11.97 10.92
C MET A 310 10.96 12.95 11.26
N GLY A 311 11.75 12.68 12.30
CA GLY A 311 12.90 13.50 12.67
C GLY A 311 14.02 13.51 11.64
N ALA A 312 14.30 12.35 11.03
CA ALA A 312 15.35 12.20 10.01
C ALA A 312 14.94 12.77 8.64
N ASN A 313 13.63 12.89 8.35
CA ASN A 313 13.11 13.24 7.03
C ASN A 313 12.28 14.54 7.02
N GLU A 314 12.56 15.47 7.95
CA GLU A 314 11.78 16.71 8.08
C GLU A 314 11.74 17.52 6.77
N ALA A 315 12.85 17.64 6.07
CA ALA A 315 12.92 18.36 4.78
C ALA A 315 12.04 17.71 3.69
N ARG A 316 11.85 16.38 3.74
CA ARG A 316 11.03 15.64 2.78
C ARG A 316 9.55 15.81 3.08
N TRP A 317 9.09 15.43 4.26
CA TRP A 317 7.67 15.48 4.59
C TRP A 317 7.11 16.90 4.72
N SER A 318 7.92 17.88 5.16
CA SER A 318 7.49 19.29 5.14
C SER A 318 7.24 19.82 3.73
N GLY A 319 7.90 19.24 2.71
CA GLY A 319 7.64 19.53 1.30
C GLY A 319 6.28 19.01 0.81
N TRP A 320 5.67 18.04 1.48
CA TRP A 320 4.33 17.55 1.15
C TRP A 320 3.23 18.50 1.64
N ILE A 321 3.52 19.25 2.71
CA ILE A 321 2.61 20.25 3.27
C ILE A 321 2.83 21.57 2.53
N LYS A 322 1.98 21.87 1.56
CA LYS A 322 2.00 23.16 0.88
C LYS A 322 1.41 24.22 1.80
N LYS A 323 2.19 25.26 2.07
CA LYS A 323 1.73 26.47 2.79
C LYS A 323 0.94 27.38 1.86
#